data_930d942d4e7b5ef7e796f20ae5231a62
#
_entry.id   930d942d4e7b5ef7e796f20ae5231a62
#
_cell.length_a   1.000
_cell.length_b   1.000
_cell.length_c   1.000
_cell.angle_alpha   90.00
_cell.angle_beta   90.00
_cell.angle_gamma   90.00
#
_symmetry.space_group_name_H-M   'P 1'
#
loop_
_entity.id
_entity.type
_entity.pdbx_description
1 polymer ?
#
loop_
_entity_poly.entity_id
_entity_poly.type
_entity_poly.pdbx_seq_one_letter_code
_entity_poly.pdbx_strand_id
1 'polypeptide(L)'
;MKQGTMKILFFVLKTKLLKNGEAPILMRITINGQYEETRIQRSVPLKLWNAAKGCSKGKDRASNELNSYLSELATRALEKYKELILEQAISTPSLILKRVFGKDTEMRTLLGAIRQEIKEMEKVVNIDYAPVTINRYKNVLKKLENSIPTFYDKEDITFHELTPEFIKAFDLHLKTEVGLCRNTIVRYMKCFKKITNMALAKGWMKKDAFYGYKMEQDETAPVFLTYDELQTVMNKEFTIPRLALVRDIFIFACFTGLAFVDVSTLKKEDMVQDNNGDWWIRKGRIKLMHRRKASSICNIPLLPVPLAILKKYENNPVCIKKGYCLPVPCNQKMNSYLKEIADFCEIKKNITTH
;
A
#
# COMPACT_ATOMS: atom_id res chain seq x y z
N MET A 1 -14.43 -35.09 8.86
CA MET A 1 -15.58 -34.26 9.36
C MET A 1 -16.83 -34.72 8.67
N LYS A 2 -17.95 -35.00 9.41
CA LYS A 2 -19.24 -35.35 8.80
C LYS A 2 -19.70 -34.15 7.97
N GLN A 3 -19.90 -34.36 6.67
CA GLN A 3 -20.50 -33.35 5.77
C GLN A 3 -21.90 -33.01 6.28
N GLY A 4 -22.10 -31.76 6.70
CA GLY A 4 -23.41 -31.29 7.14
C GLY A 4 -24.36 -31.16 5.96
N THR A 5 -25.61 -31.57 6.16
CA THR A 5 -26.66 -31.40 5.13
C THR A 5 -27.13 -29.95 5.11
N MET A 6 -27.08 -29.31 3.94
CA MET A 6 -27.67 -28.00 3.72
C MET A 6 -29.17 -28.14 3.43
N LYS A 7 -30.02 -27.35 4.13
CA LYS A 7 -31.45 -27.24 3.87
C LYS A 7 -31.78 -25.82 3.41
N ILE A 8 -32.63 -25.72 2.40
CA ILE A 8 -33.14 -24.45 1.86
C ILE A 8 -34.66 -24.42 2.06
N LEU A 9 -35.13 -23.30 2.61
CA LEU A 9 -36.57 -23.08 2.83
C LEU A 9 -36.94 -21.70 2.31
N PHE A 10 -38.03 -21.64 1.50
CA PHE A 10 -38.71 -20.40 1.16
C PHE A 10 -39.97 -20.26 1.99
N PHE A 11 -40.20 -19.08 2.56
CA PHE A 11 -41.37 -18.79 3.37
C PHE A 11 -41.77 -17.31 3.27
N VAL A 12 -42.99 -16.99 3.68
CA VAL A 12 -43.54 -15.64 3.63
C VAL A 12 -43.74 -15.05 5.03
N LEU A 13 -43.51 -13.75 5.17
CA LEU A 13 -43.81 -13.02 6.39
C LEU A 13 -45.26 -12.57 6.40
N LYS A 14 -46.10 -13.31 7.12
CA LYS A 14 -47.53 -13.02 7.23
C LYS A 14 -47.83 -11.73 8.00
N THR A 15 -46.92 -11.32 8.89
CA THR A 15 -47.12 -10.16 9.80
C THR A 15 -46.70 -8.83 9.19
N LYS A 16 -45.99 -8.84 8.06
CA LYS A 16 -45.47 -7.62 7.40
C LYS A 16 -45.80 -7.62 5.91
N LEU A 17 -47.08 -7.33 5.62
CA LEU A 17 -47.52 -7.18 4.24
C LEU A 17 -46.97 -5.90 3.60
N LEU A 18 -46.72 -5.92 2.32
CA LEU A 18 -46.34 -4.77 1.52
C LEU A 18 -47.53 -3.85 1.28
N LYS A 19 -47.30 -2.63 0.81
CA LYS A 19 -48.37 -1.65 0.50
C LYS A 19 -49.41 -2.17 -0.51
N ASN A 20 -49.04 -3.13 -1.36
CA ASN A 20 -49.93 -3.80 -2.32
C ASN A 20 -50.68 -5.01 -1.73
N GLY A 21 -50.60 -5.26 -0.43
CA GLY A 21 -51.25 -6.39 0.26
C GLY A 21 -50.58 -7.75 0.08
N GLU A 22 -49.43 -7.82 -0.59
CA GLU A 22 -48.68 -9.07 -0.77
C GLU A 22 -47.70 -9.33 0.37
N ALA A 23 -47.41 -10.61 0.61
CA ALA A 23 -46.42 -11.02 1.60
C ALA A 23 -45.00 -11.12 0.96
N PRO A 24 -43.97 -10.52 1.54
CA PRO A 24 -42.62 -10.68 1.06
C PRO A 24 -42.10 -12.11 1.31
N ILE A 25 -41.36 -12.65 0.35
CA ILE A 25 -40.79 -13.98 0.41
C ILE A 25 -39.35 -13.87 0.95
N LEU A 26 -39.03 -14.80 1.87
CA LEU A 26 -37.68 -14.97 2.43
C LEU A 26 -37.10 -16.32 2.04
N MET A 27 -35.79 -16.37 1.91
CA MET A 27 -34.99 -17.59 1.76
C MET A 27 -34.21 -17.81 3.06
N ARG A 28 -34.33 -19.01 3.64
CA ARG A 28 -33.55 -19.47 4.78
C ARG A 28 -32.64 -20.60 4.32
N ILE A 29 -31.35 -20.50 4.64
CA ILE A 29 -30.38 -21.58 4.49
C ILE A 29 -30.00 -22.07 5.89
N THR A 30 -30.02 -23.38 6.09
CA THR A 30 -29.62 -24.02 7.34
C THR A 30 -28.51 -25.02 7.07
N ILE A 31 -27.41 -24.96 7.84
CA ILE A 31 -26.27 -25.87 7.81
C ILE A 31 -25.88 -26.20 9.24
N ASN A 32 -25.80 -27.47 9.57
CA ASN A 32 -25.42 -27.94 10.93
C ASN A 32 -26.20 -27.25 12.08
N GLY A 33 -27.50 -27.00 11.89
CA GLY A 33 -28.36 -26.37 12.87
C GLY A 33 -28.28 -24.83 12.92
N GLN A 34 -27.30 -24.21 12.29
CA GLN A 34 -27.22 -22.75 12.15
C GLN A 34 -27.99 -22.32 10.92
N TYR A 35 -28.70 -21.20 10.98
CA TYR A 35 -29.46 -20.67 9.85
C TYR A 35 -29.23 -19.17 9.68
N GLU A 36 -29.46 -18.72 8.44
CA GLU A 36 -29.47 -17.30 8.06
C GLU A 36 -30.61 -17.07 7.07
N GLU A 37 -31.21 -15.88 7.13
CA GLU A 37 -32.40 -15.51 6.34
C GLU A 37 -32.15 -14.23 5.54
N THR A 38 -32.70 -14.19 4.33
CA THR A 38 -32.67 -12.96 3.52
C THR A 38 -33.95 -12.79 2.71
N ARG A 39 -34.36 -11.53 2.47
CA ARG A 39 -35.45 -11.23 1.53
C ARG A 39 -34.95 -11.41 0.10
N ILE A 40 -35.80 -12.09 -0.74
CA ILE A 40 -35.43 -12.33 -2.14
C ILE A 40 -36.01 -11.28 -3.11
N GLN A 41 -36.50 -10.14 -2.58
CA GLN A 41 -37.11 -9.05 -3.36
C GLN A 41 -38.27 -9.49 -4.27
N ARG A 42 -39.02 -10.51 -3.85
CA ARG A 42 -40.27 -11.00 -4.46
C ARG A 42 -41.34 -11.08 -3.39
N SER A 43 -42.56 -10.98 -3.83
CA SER A 43 -43.77 -11.06 -2.99
C SER A 43 -44.81 -11.90 -3.65
N VAL A 44 -45.80 -12.37 -2.89
CA VAL A 44 -46.89 -13.19 -3.35
C VAL A 44 -48.14 -12.91 -2.51
N PRO A 45 -49.35 -12.94 -3.10
CA PRO A 45 -50.60 -12.92 -2.34
C PRO A 45 -50.68 -14.13 -1.39
N LEU A 46 -50.97 -13.90 -0.10
CA LEU A 46 -51.04 -14.98 0.92
C LEU A 46 -51.88 -16.16 0.51
N LYS A 47 -53.01 -15.93 -0.17
CA LYS A 47 -53.91 -16.97 -0.64
C LYS A 47 -53.24 -17.92 -1.65
N LEU A 48 -52.29 -17.47 -2.39
CA LEU A 48 -51.57 -18.24 -3.41
C LEU A 48 -50.29 -18.93 -2.87
N TRP A 49 -49.92 -18.73 -1.62
CA TRP A 49 -48.71 -19.37 -1.06
C TRP A 49 -48.97 -20.76 -0.53
N ASN A 50 -48.12 -21.72 -0.90
CA ASN A 50 -48.10 -23.06 -0.33
C ASN A 50 -46.93 -23.14 0.69
N ALA A 51 -47.27 -23.06 1.98
CA ALA A 51 -46.25 -23.09 3.05
C ALA A 51 -45.51 -24.43 3.13
N ALA A 52 -46.13 -25.54 2.81
CA ALA A 52 -45.49 -26.86 2.86
C ALA A 52 -44.46 -27.08 1.75
N LYS A 53 -44.75 -26.57 0.55
CA LYS A 53 -43.87 -26.69 -0.61
C LYS A 53 -42.92 -25.49 -0.78
N GLY A 54 -43.15 -24.38 -0.08
CA GLY A 54 -42.35 -23.15 -0.22
C GLY A 54 -42.46 -22.50 -1.62
N CYS A 55 -43.64 -22.58 -2.26
CA CYS A 55 -43.87 -22.10 -3.64
C CYS A 55 -45.28 -21.53 -3.81
N SER A 56 -45.58 -20.87 -4.95
CA SER A 56 -46.91 -20.43 -5.30
C SER A 56 -47.78 -21.58 -5.78
N LYS A 57 -49.08 -21.58 -5.39
CA LYS A 57 -50.10 -22.52 -5.86
C LYS A 57 -50.72 -22.12 -7.19
N GLY A 58 -50.56 -20.86 -7.61
CA GLY A 58 -51.16 -20.33 -8.83
C GLY A 58 -50.67 -21.07 -10.08
N LYS A 59 -51.54 -21.14 -11.10
CA LYS A 59 -51.20 -21.70 -12.42
C LYS A 59 -51.01 -20.59 -13.48
N ASP A 60 -51.14 -19.36 -13.06
CA ASP A 60 -50.96 -18.17 -13.90
C ASP A 60 -49.44 -17.96 -14.22
N ARG A 61 -49.21 -17.17 -15.25
CA ARG A 61 -47.85 -16.88 -15.72
C ARG A 61 -46.94 -16.32 -14.60
N ALA A 62 -47.44 -15.40 -13.79
CA ALA A 62 -46.71 -14.79 -12.70
C ALA A 62 -46.29 -15.82 -11.62
N SER A 63 -47.19 -16.74 -11.26
CA SER A 63 -46.86 -17.83 -10.33
C SER A 63 -45.84 -18.81 -10.89
N ASN A 64 -45.93 -19.13 -12.20
CA ASN A 64 -44.91 -19.98 -12.84
C ASN A 64 -43.54 -19.32 -12.92
N GLU A 65 -43.46 -18.05 -13.29
CA GLU A 65 -42.22 -17.27 -13.29
C GLU A 65 -41.62 -17.17 -11.88
N LEU A 66 -42.46 -16.95 -10.85
CA LEU A 66 -41.99 -16.95 -9.46
C LEU A 66 -41.43 -18.31 -9.04
N ASN A 67 -42.13 -19.39 -9.34
CA ASN A 67 -41.68 -20.75 -8.98
C ASN A 67 -40.39 -21.12 -9.70
N SER A 68 -40.22 -20.75 -10.96
CA SER A 68 -38.96 -20.92 -11.72
C SER A 68 -37.82 -20.16 -11.07
N TYR A 69 -38.05 -18.92 -10.65
CA TYR A 69 -37.08 -18.10 -9.95
C TYR A 69 -36.65 -18.69 -8.60
N LEU A 70 -37.60 -19.21 -7.80
CA LEU A 70 -37.30 -19.88 -6.54
C LEU A 70 -36.47 -21.15 -6.75
N SER A 71 -36.78 -21.93 -7.77
CA SER A 71 -36.03 -23.14 -8.16
C SER A 71 -34.59 -22.78 -8.58
N GLU A 72 -34.45 -21.74 -9.41
CA GLU A 72 -33.11 -21.25 -9.83
C GLU A 72 -32.26 -20.79 -8.63
N LEU A 73 -32.85 -20.04 -7.69
CA LEU A 73 -32.16 -19.63 -6.48
C LEU A 73 -31.72 -20.82 -5.62
N ALA A 74 -32.56 -21.85 -5.51
CA ALA A 74 -32.21 -23.07 -4.76
C ALA A 74 -31.06 -23.81 -5.43
N THR A 75 -31.10 -23.97 -6.77
CA THR A 75 -29.98 -24.57 -7.54
C THR A 75 -28.70 -23.81 -7.38
N ARG A 76 -28.75 -22.49 -7.54
CA ARG A 76 -27.55 -21.61 -7.34
C ARG A 76 -26.98 -21.73 -5.93
N ALA A 77 -27.82 -21.83 -4.89
CA ALA A 77 -27.33 -22.01 -3.52
C ALA A 77 -26.65 -23.38 -3.32
N LEU A 78 -27.18 -24.44 -3.93
CA LEU A 78 -26.56 -25.76 -3.90
C LEU A 78 -25.19 -25.78 -4.63
N GLU A 79 -25.10 -25.11 -5.77
CA GLU A 79 -23.85 -24.96 -6.51
C GLU A 79 -22.79 -24.22 -5.67
N LYS A 80 -23.15 -23.08 -5.06
CA LYS A 80 -22.26 -22.33 -4.20
C LYS A 80 -21.82 -23.10 -2.95
N TYR A 81 -22.69 -23.93 -2.40
CA TYR A 81 -22.34 -24.85 -1.31
C TYR A 81 -21.33 -25.92 -1.76
N LYS A 82 -21.53 -26.53 -2.94
CA LYS A 82 -20.58 -27.49 -3.52
C LYS A 82 -19.23 -26.85 -3.81
N GLU A 83 -19.18 -25.63 -4.37
CA GLU A 83 -17.96 -24.87 -4.57
C GLU A 83 -17.17 -24.69 -3.26
N LEU A 84 -17.85 -24.28 -2.18
CA LEU A 84 -17.22 -24.11 -0.85
C LEU A 84 -16.63 -25.41 -0.28
N ILE A 85 -17.34 -26.53 -0.49
CA ILE A 85 -16.83 -27.86 -0.08
C ILE A 85 -15.56 -28.22 -0.86
N LEU A 86 -15.53 -27.99 -2.19
CA LEU A 86 -14.35 -28.24 -3.02
C LEU A 86 -13.18 -27.33 -2.65
N GLU A 87 -13.45 -26.10 -2.28
CA GLU A 87 -12.45 -25.12 -1.78
C GLU A 87 -11.96 -25.46 -0.36
N GLN A 88 -12.49 -26.49 0.30
CA GLN A 88 -12.24 -26.83 1.72
C GLN A 88 -12.50 -25.65 2.68
N ALA A 89 -13.38 -24.72 2.27
CA ALA A 89 -13.73 -23.54 3.05
C ALA A 89 -14.82 -23.85 4.08
N ILE A 90 -14.83 -23.07 5.18
CA ILE A 90 -15.89 -23.20 6.19
C ILE A 90 -17.21 -22.74 5.59
N SER A 91 -18.13 -23.68 5.38
CA SER A 91 -19.46 -23.42 4.80
C SER A 91 -20.39 -22.90 5.89
N THR A 92 -20.65 -21.58 5.91
CA THR A 92 -21.66 -20.96 6.79
C THR A 92 -22.90 -20.53 5.98
N PRO A 93 -24.11 -20.53 6.56
CA PRO A 93 -25.33 -20.06 5.89
C PRO A 93 -25.18 -18.63 5.37
N SER A 94 -24.57 -17.74 6.15
CA SER A 94 -24.31 -16.34 5.80
C SER A 94 -23.42 -16.22 4.55
N LEU A 95 -22.35 -17.00 4.45
CA LEU A 95 -21.43 -16.98 3.32
C LEU A 95 -22.12 -17.44 2.02
N ILE A 96 -22.96 -18.50 2.12
CA ILE A 96 -23.70 -18.98 0.95
C ILE A 96 -24.72 -17.93 0.48
N LEU A 97 -25.51 -17.34 1.39
CA LEU A 97 -26.43 -16.26 1.02
C LEU A 97 -25.72 -15.08 0.36
N LYS A 98 -24.57 -14.68 0.90
CA LYS A 98 -23.74 -13.63 0.28
C LYS A 98 -23.31 -14.02 -1.14
N ARG A 99 -22.82 -15.25 -1.37
CA ARG A 99 -22.42 -15.73 -2.70
C ARG A 99 -23.60 -15.84 -3.68
N VAL A 100 -24.77 -16.31 -3.21
CA VAL A 100 -25.99 -16.43 -4.02
C VAL A 100 -26.50 -15.08 -4.51
N PHE A 101 -26.50 -14.09 -3.63
CA PHE A 101 -27.02 -12.74 -3.95
C PHE A 101 -25.91 -11.76 -4.40
N GLY A 102 -24.69 -12.25 -4.65
CA GLY A 102 -23.57 -11.40 -5.07
C GLY A 102 -23.09 -10.41 -3.99
N LYS A 103 -23.55 -10.57 -2.74
CA LYS A 103 -23.11 -9.75 -1.60
C LYS A 103 -21.80 -10.22 -0.99
N ASP A 104 -21.29 -11.37 -1.43
CA ASP A 104 -19.95 -11.88 -1.05
C ASP A 104 -18.84 -11.20 -1.85
N THR A 105 -19.21 -10.64 -2.95
CA THR A 105 -18.50 -9.55 -3.58
C THR A 105 -19.23 -8.25 -3.19
N GLU A 106 -18.94 -7.64 -2.04
CA GLU A 106 -18.60 -6.23 -2.17
C GLU A 106 -17.67 -6.21 -3.37
N MET A 107 -18.15 -5.70 -4.51
CA MET A 107 -17.30 -5.51 -5.68
C MET A 107 -16.20 -4.57 -5.21
N ARG A 108 -15.11 -5.18 -4.69
CA ARG A 108 -14.00 -4.40 -4.15
C ARG A 108 -13.35 -3.75 -5.33
N THR A 109 -13.54 -2.47 -5.40
CA THR A 109 -12.95 -1.65 -6.42
C THR A 109 -11.47 -1.48 -6.14
N LEU A 110 -10.69 -1.28 -7.17
CA LEU A 110 -9.24 -1.12 -7.09
C LEU A 110 -8.86 0.07 -6.20
N LEU A 111 -9.42 1.25 -6.46
CA LEU A 111 -9.10 2.46 -5.69
C LEU A 111 -9.60 2.35 -4.25
N GLY A 112 -10.79 1.75 -4.04
CA GLY A 112 -11.33 1.48 -2.72
C GLY A 112 -10.40 0.62 -1.88
N ALA A 113 -9.84 -0.46 -2.46
CA ALA A 113 -8.89 -1.34 -1.78
C ALA A 113 -7.56 -0.63 -1.47
N ILE A 114 -7.03 0.18 -2.39
CA ILE A 114 -5.81 0.95 -2.16
C ILE A 114 -6.01 1.97 -1.03
N ARG A 115 -7.15 2.68 -1.01
CA ARG A 115 -7.50 3.62 0.07
C ARG A 115 -7.58 2.92 1.43
N GLN A 116 -8.16 1.72 1.46
CA GLN A 116 -8.25 0.93 2.69
C GLN A 116 -6.86 0.48 3.17
N GLU A 117 -6.00 -0.04 2.27
CA GLU A 117 -4.63 -0.43 2.59
C GLU A 117 -3.81 0.76 3.12
N ILE A 118 -3.94 1.95 2.50
CA ILE A 118 -3.28 3.18 2.98
C ILE A 118 -3.74 3.51 4.41
N LYS A 119 -5.04 3.45 4.71
CA LYS A 119 -5.57 3.68 6.07
C LYS A 119 -5.00 2.68 7.09
N GLU A 120 -4.83 1.42 6.70
CA GLU A 120 -4.24 0.39 7.54
C GLU A 120 -2.75 0.65 7.79
N MET A 121 -2.00 1.04 6.74
CA MET A 121 -0.59 1.43 6.86
C MET A 121 -0.40 2.68 7.74
N GLU A 122 -1.32 3.66 7.69
CA GLU A 122 -1.27 4.88 8.51
C GLU A 122 -1.41 4.59 10.01
N LYS A 123 -2.15 3.54 10.40
CA LYS A 123 -2.29 3.14 11.82
C LYS A 123 -0.98 2.63 12.42
N VAL A 124 -0.09 2.10 11.59
CA VAL A 124 1.19 1.50 12.01
C VAL A 124 2.39 2.27 11.45
N VAL A 125 2.18 3.57 11.17
CA VAL A 125 3.27 4.47 10.74
C VAL A 125 4.33 4.57 11.84
N ASN A 126 5.60 4.60 11.45
CA ASN A 126 6.80 4.54 12.31
C ASN A 126 6.96 3.23 13.12
N ILE A 127 6.02 2.29 13.03
CA ILE A 127 6.15 0.94 13.59
C ILE A 127 6.60 -0.02 12.49
N ASP A 128 5.77 -0.20 11.45
CA ASP A 128 6.03 -1.12 10.34
C ASP A 128 6.32 -0.39 9.02
N TYR A 129 5.82 0.84 8.87
CA TYR A 129 5.98 1.63 7.65
C TYR A 129 6.55 3.03 7.92
N ALA A 130 7.55 3.40 7.13
CA ALA A 130 8.01 4.79 7.10
C ALA A 130 6.98 5.69 6.37
N PRO A 131 6.82 6.98 6.77
CA PRO A 131 5.91 7.93 6.11
C PRO A 131 6.13 8.04 4.60
N VAL A 132 7.39 7.97 4.15
CA VAL A 132 7.77 7.99 2.73
C VAL A 132 7.17 6.80 1.95
N THR A 133 7.03 5.64 2.59
CA THR A 133 6.41 4.46 1.98
C THR A 133 4.92 4.71 1.76
N ILE A 134 4.21 5.23 2.76
CA ILE A 134 2.79 5.56 2.65
C ILE A 134 2.55 6.61 1.55
N ASN A 135 3.37 7.66 1.51
CA ASN A 135 3.29 8.68 0.46
C ASN A 135 3.47 8.09 -0.95
N ARG A 136 4.26 7.04 -1.11
CA ARG A 136 4.41 6.34 -2.38
C ARG A 136 3.10 5.67 -2.81
N TYR A 137 2.38 5.01 -1.90
CA TYR A 137 1.06 4.43 -2.18
C TYR A 137 0.02 5.51 -2.51
N LYS A 138 0.02 6.64 -1.80
CA LYS A 138 -0.83 7.80 -2.12
C LYS A 138 -0.56 8.35 -3.53
N ASN A 139 0.69 8.40 -3.95
CA ASN A 139 1.06 8.82 -5.29
C ASN A 139 0.58 7.82 -6.36
N VAL A 140 0.68 6.50 -6.11
CA VAL A 140 0.13 5.48 -7.01
C VAL A 140 -1.38 5.62 -7.11
N LEU A 141 -2.08 5.77 -5.98
CA LEU A 141 -3.52 5.99 -5.93
C LEU A 141 -3.91 7.19 -6.82
N LYS A 142 -3.27 8.34 -6.62
CA LYS A 142 -3.55 9.56 -7.41
C LYS A 142 -3.33 9.35 -8.91
N LYS A 143 -2.29 8.58 -9.31
CA LYS A 143 -2.05 8.29 -10.72
C LYS A 143 -3.13 7.36 -11.30
N LEU A 144 -3.58 6.36 -10.55
CA LEU A 144 -4.67 5.48 -10.96
C LEU A 144 -6.01 6.23 -11.04
N GLU A 145 -6.32 7.10 -10.07
CA GLU A 145 -7.51 7.97 -10.08
C GLU A 145 -7.59 8.82 -11.35
N ASN A 146 -6.44 9.31 -11.83
CA ASN A 146 -6.40 10.11 -13.06
C ASN A 146 -6.45 9.26 -14.34
N SER A 147 -5.95 8.01 -14.31
CA SER A 147 -5.82 7.16 -15.51
C SER A 147 -7.06 6.31 -15.78
N ILE A 148 -7.75 5.84 -14.72
CA ILE A 148 -8.92 4.95 -14.87
C ILE A 148 -10.05 5.61 -15.70
N PRO A 149 -10.43 6.87 -15.45
CA PRO A 149 -11.46 7.54 -16.27
C PRO A 149 -11.09 7.62 -17.75
N THR A 150 -9.81 7.81 -18.06
CA THR A 150 -9.32 7.87 -19.45
C THR A 150 -9.46 6.53 -20.18
N PHE A 151 -9.30 5.41 -19.47
CA PHE A 151 -9.31 4.07 -20.09
C PHE A 151 -10.69 3.41 -20.12
N TYR A 152 -11.54 3.68 -19.12
CA TYR A 152 -12.79 2.95 -18.91
C TYR A 152 -14.05 3.81 -18.85
N ASP A 153 -13.95 5.12 -18.95
CA ASP A 153 -15.08 6.05 -18.72
C ASP A 153 -15.81 5.76 -17.38
N LYS A 154 -15.03 5.43 -16.34
CA LYS A 154 -15.49 5.08 -14.98
C LYS A 154 -14.59 5.74 -13.96
N GLU A 155 -15.14 6.06 -12.78
CA GLU A 155 -14.36 6.60 -11.67
C GLU A 155 -13.48 5.56 -10.97
N ASP A 156 -13.88 4.28 -10.97
CA ASP A 156 -13.14 3.16 -10.38
C ASP A 156 -13.46 1.87 -11.13
N ILE A 157 -12.60 0.86 -10.99
CA ILE A 157 -12.74 -0.46 -11.60
C ILE A 157 -12.72 -1.57 -10.55
N THR A 158 -13.38 -2.69 -10.87
CA THR A 158 -13.31 -3.89 -10.04
C THR A 158 -12.02 -4.66 -10.32
N PHE A 159 -11.61 -5.52 -9.39
CA PHE A 159 -10.46 -6.42 -9.62
C PHE A 159 -10.70 -7.42 -10.76
N HIS A 160 -11.94 -7.69 -11.15
CA HIS A 160 -12.26 -8.53 -12.31
C HIS A 160 -11.96 -7.83 -13.65
N GLU A 161 -12.06 -6.51 -13.68
CA GLU A 161 -11.76 -5.69 -14.86
C GLU A 161 -10.25 -5.39 -14.99
N LEU A 162 -9.46 -5.69 -13.96
CA LEU A 162 -8.03 -5.46 -13.97
C LEU A 162 -7.31 -6.57 -14.74
N THR A 163 -6.90 -6.25 -15.96
CA THR A 163 -6.27 -7.18 -16.90
C THR A 163 -4.80 -6.82 -17.17
N PRO A 164 -4.00 -7.72 -17.78
CA PRO A 164 -2.64 -7.39 -18.23
C PRO A 164 -2.58 -6.23 -19.21
N GLU A 165 -3.62 -6.05 -20.02
CA GLU A 165 -3.75 -4.95 -20.98
C GLU A 165 -3.86 -3.60 -20.24
N PHE A 166 -4.61 -3.55 -19.14
CA PHE A 166 -4.66 -2.35 -18.27
C PHE A 166 -3.27 -2.01 -17.72
N ILE A 167 -2.52 -3.00 -17.25
CA ILE A 167 -1.17 -2.77 -16.71
C ILE A 167 -0.25 -2.15 -17.77
N LYS A 168 -0.30 -2.64 -19.02
CA LYS A 168 0.46 -2.08 -20.15
C LYS A 168 -0.01 -0.67 -20.52
N ALA A 169 -1.33 -0.44 -20.56
CA ALA A 169 -1.89 0.88 -20.86
C ALA A 169 -1.52 1.91 -19.79
N PHE A 170 -1.56 1.51 -18.51
CA PHE A 170 -1.15 2.36 -17.39
C PHE A 170 0.34 2.70 -17.44
N ASP A 171 1.21 1.72 -17.73
CA ASP A 171 2.65 1.95 -17.93
C ASP A 171 2.90 2.94 -19.07
N LEU A 172 2.21 2.77 -20.22
CA LEU A 172 2.32 3.67 -21.37
C LEU A 172 1.88 5.08 -21.01
N HIS A 173 0.71 5.24 -20.36
CA HIS A 173 0.20 6.53 -19.92
C HIS A 173 1.18 7.26 -18.98
N LEU A 174 1.80 6.53 -18.05
CA LEU A 174 2.80 7.11 -17.16
C LEU A 174 4.04 7.62 -17.89
N LYS A 175 4.40 7.00 -19.04
CA LYS A 175 5.50 7.43 -19.91
C LYS A 175 5.14 8.63 -20.77
N THR A 176 4.01 8.57 -21.46
CA THR A 176 3.64 9.53 -22.50
C THR A 176 2.93 10.75 -21.97
N GLU A 177 1.86 10.56 -21.19
CA GLU A 177 1.01 11.65 -20.71
C GLU A 177 1.55 12.28 -19.43
N VAL A 178 2.12 11.46 -18.54
CA VAL A 178 2.65 11.95 -17.25
C VAL A 178 4.12 12.32 -17.33
N GLY A 179 4.86 11.82 -18.33
CA GLY A 179 6.26 12.14 -18.60
C GLY A 179 7.23 11.62 -17.53
N LEU A 180 6.95 10.46 -16.90
CA LEU A 180 7.80 9.91 -15.86
C LEU A 180 8.95 9.08 -16.43
N CYS A 181 10.13 9.18 -15.79
CA CYS A 181 11.26 8.32 -16.12
C CYS A 181 10.99 6.87 -15.70
N ARG A 182 11.60 5.91 -16.43
CA ARG A 182 11.41 4.46 -16.29
C ARG A 182 11.57 3.97 -14.84
N ASN A 183 12.62 4.39 -14.16
CA ASN A 183 12.87 3.97 -12.78
C ASN A 183 11.78 4.44 -11.79
N THR A 184 11.16 5.59 -12.04
CA THR A 184 10.02 6.07 -11.25
C THR A 184 8.77 5.25 -11.52
N ILE A 185 8.49 4.93 -12.78
CA ILE A 185 7.38 4.07 -13.18
C ILE A 185 7.51 2.70 -12.53
N VAL A 186 8.68 2.06 -12.61
CA VAL A 186 8.93 0.76 -11.97
C VAL A 186 8.67 0.80 -10.46
N ARG A 187 9.02 1.90 -9.79
CA ARG A 187 8.69 2.08 -8.35
C ARG A 187 7.18 2.10 -8.10
N TYR A 188 6.40 2.76 -8.97
CA TYR A 188 4.94 2.78 -8.86
C TYR A 188 4.35 1.41 -9.18
N MET A 189 4.82 0.75 -10.23
CA MET A 189 4.37 -0.59 -10.63
C MET A 189 4.68 -1.64 -9.54
N LYS A 190 5.82 -1.55 -8.84
CA LYS A 190 6.12 -2.42 -7.68
C LYS A 190 5.11 -2.23 -6.54
N CYS A 191 4.68 -1.00 -6.25
CA CYS A 191 3.64 -0.75 -5.25
C CYS A 191 2.28 -1.27 -5.72
N PHE A 192 1.93 -1.05 -6.97
CA PHE A 192 0.69 -1.54 -7.56
C PHE A 192 0.65 -3.07 -7.57
N LYS A 193 1.74 -3.73 -7.96
CA LYS A 193 1.84 -5.21 -7.91
C LYS A 193 1.64 -5.76 -6.50
N LYS A 194 2.09 -5.07 -5.46
CA LYS A 194 1.82 -5.50 -4.08
C LYS A 194 0.31 -5.52 -3.77
N ILE A 195 -0.45 -4.54 -4.27
CA ILE A 195 -1.91 -4.50 -4.10
C ILE A 195 -2.59 -5.64 -4.87
N THR A 196 -2.18 -5.89 -6.11
CA THR A 196 -2.76 -7.00 -6.90
C THR A 196 -2.43 -8.35 -6.31
N ASN A 197 -1.20 -8.56 -5.78
CA ASN A 197 -0.83 -9.77 -5.07
C ASN A 197 -1.66 -9.98 -3.79
N MET A 198 -1.94 -8.91 -3.05
CA MET A 198 -2.86 -8.96 -1.91
C MET A 198 -4.28 -9.34 -2.34
N ALA A 199 -4.77 -8.77 -3.46
CA ALA A 199 -6.08 -9.10 -4.00
C ALA A 199 -6.17 -10.56 -4.47
N LEU A 200 -5.11 -11.11 -5.08
CA LEU A 200 -4.99 -12.52 -5.42
C LEU A 200 -5.05 -13.41 -4.16
N ALA A 201 -4.24 -13.10 -3.15
CA ALA A 201 -4.20 -13.85 -1.89
C ALA A 201 -5.54 -13.83 -1.14
N LYS A 202 -6.30 -12.74 -1.24
CA LYS A 202 -7.65 -12.59 -0.67
C LYS A 202 -8.77 -13.16 -1.57
N GLY A 203 -8.44 -13.73 -2.74
CA GLY A 203 -9.40 -14.29 -3.68
C GLY A 203 -10.27 -13.25 -4.42
N TRP A 204 -9.88 -11.97 -4.42
CA TRP A 204 -10.58 -10.90 -5.15
C TRP A 204 -10.29 -10.91 -6.65
N MET A 205 -9.19 -11.55 -7.04
CA MET A 205 -8.76 -11.79 -8.41
C MET A 205 -8.50 -13.28 -8.61
N LYS A 206 -8.74 -13.78 -9.82
CA LYS A 206 -8.44 -15.18 -10.20
C LYS A 206 -7.13 -15.31 -10.98
N LYS A 207 -6.68 -14.26 -11.64
CA LYS A 207 -5.49 -14.24 -12.49
C LYS A 207 -4.59 -13.06 -12.13
N ASP A 208 -3.28 -13.23 -12.26
CA ASP A 208 -2.31 -12.14 -12.04
C ASP A 208 -2.39 -11.12 -13.20
N ALA A 209 -2.80 -9.90 -12.90
CA ALA A 209 -2.83 -8.81 -13.87
C ALA A 209 -1.41 -8.41 -14.36
N PHE A 210 -0.37 -8.71 -13.58
CA PHE A 210 1.03 -8.46 -13.98
C PHE A 210 1.67 -9.63 -14.75
N TYR A 211 0.88 -10.65 -15.12
CA TYR A 211 1.40 -11.75 -15.91
C TYR A 211 2.04 -11.25 -17.21
N GLY A 212 3.28 -11.64 -17.45
CA GLY A 212 4.05 -11.21 -18.62
C GLY A 212 4.57 -9.76 -18.60
N TYR A 213 4.30 -8.97 -17.53
CA TYR A 213 4.83 -7.62 -17.41
C TYR A 213 6.21 -7.63 -16.74
N LYS A 214 7.24 -7.17 -17.47
CA LYS A 214 8.62 -7.08 -16.98
C LYS A 214 8.89 -5.70 -16.37
N MET A 215 9.42 -5.69 -15.15
CA MET A 215 9.82 -4.48 -14.41
C MET A 215 11.31 -4.22 -14.56
N GLU A 216 11.73 -3.80 -15.75
CA GLU A 216 13.13 -3.50 -16.03
C GLU A 216 13.47 -2.07 -15.60
N GLN A 217 14.55 -1.90 -14.88
CA GLN A 217 15.09 -0.61 -14.45
C GLN A 217 16.28 -0.24 -15.31
N ASP A 218 16.39 1.05 -15.63
CA ASP A 218 17.60 1.58 -16.26
C ASP A 218 18.72 1.57 -15.23
N GLU A 219 19.89 1.11 -15.64
CA GLU A 219 21.10 1.24 -14.84
C GLU A 219 21.47 2.71 -14.71
N THR A 220 21.75 3.13 -13.50
CA THR A 220 22.22 4.48 -13.19
C THR A 220 23.66 4.38 -12.71
N ALA A 221 24.60 4.94 -13.47
CA ALA A 221 25.97 5.07 -13.00
C ALA A 221 26.00 6.01 -11.79
N PRO A 222 26.54 5.57 -10.63
CA PRO A 222 26.66 6.44 -9.46
C PRO A 222 27.66 7.57 -9.75
N VAL A 223 27.26 8.80 -9.47
CA VAL A 223 28.14 9.95 -9.52
C VAL A 223 28.78 10.10 -8.15
N PHE A 224 30.12 10.09 -8.11
CA PHE A 224 30.87 10.28 -6.89
C PHE A 224 32.06 11.27 -7.13
N LEU A 225 32.49 11.89 -6.05
CA LEU A 225 33.71 12.75 -6.08
C LEU A 225 34.96 11.89 -6.07
N THR A 226 35.97 12.29 -6.86
CA THR A 226 37.33 11.78 -6.66
C THR A 226 37.93 12.35 -5.38
N TYR A 227 39.04 11.79 -4.94
CA TYR A 227 39.74 12.31 -3.76
C TYR A 227 40.15 13.77 -3.92
N ASP A 228 40.66 14.14 -5.09
CA ASP A 228 41.13 15.52 -5.38
C ASP A 228 39.98 16.51 -5.41
N GLU A 229 38.79 16.11 -6.00
CA GLU A 229 37.58 16.91 -5.95
C GLU A 229 37.07 17.11 -4.52
N LEU A 230 37.12 16.04 -3.68
CA LEU A 230 36.79 16.13 -2.26
C LEU A 230 37.72 17.06 -1.51
N GLN A 231 39.03 17.00 -1.76
CA GLN A 231 40.04 17.91 -1.17
C GLN A 231 39.76 19.36 -1.61
N THR A 232 39.43 19.59 -2.88
CA THR A 232 39.07 20.92 -3.38
C THR A 232 37.86 21.48 -2.61
N VAL A 233 36.80 20.69 -2.39
CA VAL A 233 35.63 21.10 -1.59
C VAL A 233 36.04 21.37 -0.13
N MET A 234 36.88 20.53 0.46
CA MET A 234 37.34 20.68 1.86
C MET A 234 38.10 21.97 2.07
N ASN A 235 39.03 22.27 1.18
CA ASN A 235 39.96 23.40 1.32
C ASN A 235 39.38 24.74 0.85
N LYS A 236 38.19 24.71 0.18
CA LYS A 236 37.55 25.93 -0.29
C LYS A 236 36.99 26.72 0.87
N GLU A 237 37.45 27.94 1.04
CA GLU A 237 36.90 28.87 2.00
C GLU A 237 35.66 29.55 1.46
N PHE A 238 34.60 29.57 2.25
CA PHE A 238 33.33 30.23 1.94
C PHE A 238 33.05 31.35 2.94
N THR A 239 32.95 32.57 2.46
CA THR A 239 32.53 33.75 3.26
C THR A 239 31.04 33.68 3.61
N ILE A 240 30.26 32.93 2.85
CA ILE A 240 28.80 32.75 3.04
C ILE A 240 28.58 31.65 4.07
N PRO A 241 28.04 31.94 5.29
CA PRO A 241 27.95 30.97 6.38
C PRO A 241 27.14 29.70 6.03
N ARG A 242 26.08 29.83 5.21
CA ARG A 242 25.25 28.69 4.79
C ARG A 242 25.99 27.68 3.93
N LEU A 243 26.93 28.17 3.08
CA LEU A 243 27.73 27.30 2.22
C LEU A 243 28.82 26.61 3.04
N ALA A 244 29.51 27.35 3.93
CA ALA A 244 30.50 26.79 4.86
C ALA A 244 29.86 25.66 5.71
N LEU A 245 28.67 25.88 6.26
CA LEU A 245 27.93 24.88 7.01
C LEU A 245 27.60 23.62 6.18
N VAL A 246 27.08 23.80 4.97
CA VAL A 246 26.70 22.67 4.10
C VAL A 246 27.92 21.89 3.63
N ARG A 247 29.04 22.58 3.32
CA ARG A 247 30.31 21.94 3.03
C ARG A 247 30.76 21.05 4.21
N ASP A 248 30.77 21.56 5.42
CA ASP A 248 31.21 20.81 6.59
C ASP A 248 30.35 19.59 6.85
N ILE A 249 29.01 19.71 6.75
CA ILE A 249 28.08 18.59 6.90
C ILE A 249 28.29 17.55 5.79
N PHE A 250 28.54 17.98 4.57
CA PHE A 250 28.78 17.09 3.43
C PHE A 250 30.11 16.33 3.63
N ILE A 251 31.19 17.02 4.01
CA ILE A 251 32.47 16.40 4.35
C ILE A 251 32.31 15.39 5.49
N PHE A 252 31.58 15.75 6.54
CA PHE A 252 31.27 14.83 7.63
C PHE A 252 30.58 13.56 7.11
N ALA A 253 29.58 13.70 6.22
CA ALA A 253 28.90 12.58 5.64
C ALA A 253 29.84 11.72 4.76
N CYS A 254 30.73 12.32 3.98
CA CYS A 254 31.71 11.61 3.16
C CYS A 254 32.67 10.75 4.01
N PHE A 255 33.16 11.27 5.12
CA PHE A 255 34.11 10.56 5.99
C PHE A 255 33.44 9.51 6.90
N THR A 256 32.14 9.65 7.19
CA THR A 256 31.41 8.70 8.07
C THR A 256 30.57 7.68 7.31
N GLY A 257 30.26 7.92 6.03
CA GLY A 257 29.34 7.08 5.24
C GLY A 257 27.91 7.06 5.80
N LEU A 258 27.57 8.00 6.68
CA LEU A 258 26.21 8.13 7.21
C LEU A 258 25.27 8.70 6.15
N ALA A 259 24.07 8.17 6.06
CA ALA A 259 23.02 8.75 5.22
C ALA A 259 22.56 10.10 5.79
N PHE A 260 22.05 10.99 4.94
CA PHE A 260 21.55 12.31 5.33
C PHE A 260 20.66 12.28 6.58
N VAL A 261 19.70 11.35 6.65
CA VAL A 261 18.79 11.23 7.79
C VAL A 261 19.53 10.85 9.09
N ASP A 262 20.56 10.03 9.00
CA ASP A 262 21.35 9.60 10.16
C ASP A 262 22.28 10.73 10.65
N VAL A 263 22.85 11.53 9.72
CA VAL A 263 23.62 12.75 10.07
C VAL A 263 22.69 13.79 10.70
N SER A 264 21.51 14.03 10.14
CA SER A 264 20.59 15.07 10.62
C SER A 264 19.98 14.78 12.00
N THR A 265 20.06 13.54 12.44
CA THR A 265 19.53 13.06 13.73
C THR A 265 20.62 12.53 14.65
N LEU A 266 21.89 12.81 14.35
CA LEU A 266 23.02 12.38 15.18
C LEU A 266 23.01 13.13 16.51
N LYS A 267 22.99 12.37 17.62
CA LYS A 267 22.97 12.90 18.98
C LYS A 267 24.29 12.68 19.71
N LYS A 268 24.52 13.41 20.80
CA LYS A 268 25.67 13.18 21.66
C LYS A 268 25.71 11.76 22.26
N GLU A 269 24.55 11.18 22.52
CA GLU A 269 24.39 9.80 23.02
C GLU A 269 24.86 8.73 22.02
N ASP A 270 24.91 9.06 20.73
CA ASP A 270 25.40 8.18 19.67
C ASP A 270 26.95 8.16 19.62
N MET A 271 27.62 9.04 20.41
CA MET A 271 29.07 9.17 20.47
C MET A 271 29.63 8.36 21.63
N VAL A 272 30.51 7.43 21.36
CA VAL A 272 31.11 6.53 22.36
C VAL A 272 32.61 6.59 22.25
N GLN A 273 33.33 6.63 23.38
CA GLN A 273 34.77 6.53 23.44
C GLN A 273 35.18 5.09 23.77
N ASP A 274 36.13 4.53 23.07
CA ASP A 274 36.64 3.20 23.37
C ASP A 274 37.70 3.23 24.47
N ASN A 275 38.23 2.06 24.82
CA ASN A 275 39.24 1.92 25.88
C ASN A 275 40.60 2.60 25.54
N ASN A 276 40.83 2.89 24.26
CA ASN A 276 42.05 3.57 23.80
C ASN A 276 41.89 5.10 23.76
N GLY A 277 40.69 5.59 24.05
CA GLY A 277 40.36 7.01 23.97
C GLY A 277 39.87 7.47 22.60
N ASP A 278 39.72 6.56 21.62
CA ASP A 278 39.23 6.87 20.28
C ASP A 278 37.73 7.03 20.27
N TRP A 279 37.24 8.02 19.51
CA TRP A 279 35.81 8.29 19.38
C TRP A 279 35.16 7.50 18.26
N TRP A 280 33.97 6.97 18.54
CA TRP A 280 33.17 6.21 17.63
C TRP A 280 31.72 6.73 17.57
N ILE A 281 31.09 6.64 16.39
CA ILE A 281 29.66 6.78 16.26
C ILE A 281 29.02 5.38 16.34
N ARG A 282 28.13 5.17 17.33
CA ARG A 282 27.33 3.95 17.48
C ARG A 282 25.88 4.29 17.33
N LYS A 283 25.36 4.15 16.11
CA LYS A 283 24.02 4.61 15.74
C LYS A 283 23.22 3.55 14.99
N GLY A 284 21.94 3.39 15.37
CA GLY A 284 20.97 2.62 14.58
C GLY A 284 20.63 3.37 13.30
N ARG A 285 20.76 2.72 12.14
CA ARG A 285 20.36 3.30 10.85
C ARG A 285 18.87 3.42 10.74
N ILE A 286 18.33 4.63 10.65
CA ILE A 286 16.87 4.91 10.61
C ILE A 286 16.16 4.17 9.49
N LYS A 287 16.78 4.07 8.29
CA LYS A 287 16.20 3.30 7.16
C LYS A 287 16.05 1.79 7.44
N LEU A 288 16.77 1.25 8.42
CA LEU A 288 16.77 -0.18 8.77
C LEU A 288 16.01 -0.49 10.07
N MET A 289 15.67 0.53 10.87
CA MET A 289 15.01 0.34 12.18
C MET A 289 13.69 -0.44 12.05
N HIS A 290 12.90 -0.17 10.99
CA HIS A 290 11.64 -0.89 10.73
C HIS A 290 11.85 -2.37 10.37
N ARG A 291 13.09 -2.81 10.08
CA ARG A 291 13.37 -4.22 9.74
C ARG A 291 13.67 -5.10 10.95
N ARG A 292 13.67 -4.55 12.17
CA ARG A 292 13.91 -5.26 13.46
C ARG A 292 15.15 -6.19 13.43
N LYS A 293 16.19 -5.84 12.66
CA LYS A 293 17.43 -6.64 12.60
C LYS A 293 18.49 -6.02 13.52
N ALA A 294 19.14 -6.84 14.32
CA ALA A 294 20.28 -6.44 15.16
C ALA A 294 21.43 -5.79 14.34
N SER A 295 21.53 -6.11 13.04
CA SER A 295 22.49 -5.55 12.09
C SER A 295 22.20 -4.10 11.66
N SER A 296 21.22 -3.42 12.28
CA SER A 296 20.92 -2.00 11.97
C SER A 296 21.84 -1.00 12.66
N ILE A 297 22.64 -1.43 13.63
CA ILE A 297 23.60 -0.57 14.33
C ILE A 297 24.88 -0.50 13.49
N CYS A 298 25.35 0.72 13.19
CA CYS A 298 26.66 0.97 12.62
C CYS A 298 27.62 1.47 13.72
N ASN A 299 28.84 0.98 13.68
CA ASN A 299 29.98 1.47 14.49
C ASN A 299 30.94 2.09 13.51
N ILE A 300 31.20 3.40 13.63
CA ILE A 300 32.01 4.16 12.71
C ILE A 300 33.11 4.88 13.52
N PRO A 301 34.39 4.61 13.26
CA PRO A 301 35.46 5.35 13.90
C PRO A 301 35.48 6.81 13.44
N LEU A 302 35.65 7.73 14.34
CA LEU A 302 35.77 9.16 14.03
C LEU A 302 37.16 9.53 13.73
N LEU A 303 37.45 9.77 12.46
CA LEU A 303 38.71 10.32 11.98
C LEU A 303 38.87 11.79 12.41
N PRO A 304 40.10 12.37 12.33
CA PRO A 304 40.35 13.76 12.78
C PRO A 304 39.46 14.82 12.14
N VAL A 305 39.11 14.66 10.85
CA VAL A 305 38.27 15.63 10.12
C VAL A 305 36.83 15.66 10.67
N PRO A 306 36.08 14.54 10.77
CA PRO A 306 34.78 14.54 11.43
C PRO A 306 34.80 15.05 12.86
N LEU A 307 35.83 14.72 13.65
CA LEU A 307 35.97 15.21 15.02
C LEU A 307 36.11 16.74 15.07
N ALA A 308 36.92 17.32 14.21
CA ALA A 308 37.09 18.78 14.11
C ALA A 308 35.76 19.47 13.74
N ILE A 309 35.01 18.88 12.84
CA ILE A 309 33.70 19.40 12.46
C ILE A 309 32.71 19.34 13.64
N LEU A 310 32.65 18.24 14.37
CA LEU A 310 31.76 18.11 15.56
C LEU A 310 32.13 19.16 16.62
N LYS A 311 33.41 19.33 16.90
CA LYS A 311 33.91 20.33 17.85
C LYS A 311 33.57 21.76 17.42
N LYS A 312 33.66 22.07 16.12
CA LYS A 312 33.29 23.38 15.56
C LYS A 312 31.82 23.75 15.86
N TYR A 313 30.89 22.76 15.82
CA TYR A 313 29.46 22.99 16.01
C TYR A 313 28.92 22.62 17.40
N GLU A 314 29.79 22.25 18.34
CA GLU A 314 29.42 21.80 19.69
C GLU A 314 28.57 22.83 20.45
N ASN A 315 28.91 24.11 20.31
CA ASN A 315 28.25 25.24 21.00
C ASN A 315 27.21 25.96 20.09
N ASN A 316 26.84 25.36 18.96
CA ASN A 316 25.86 25.96 18.09
C ASN A 316 24.47 26.00 18.76
N PRO A 317 23.77 27.16 18.83
CA PRO A 317 22.50 27.29 19.53
C PRO A 317 21.40 26.31 19.01
N VAL A 318 21.43 26.01 17.72
CA VAL A 318 20.46 25.05 17.11
C VAL A 318 20.75 23.62 17.58
N CYS A 319 22.03 23.27 17.71
CA CYS A 319 22.46 21.96 18.20
C CYS A 319 22.06 21.76 19.66
N ILE A 320 22.32 22.76 20.50
CA ILE A 320 21.98 22.74 21.93
C ILE A 320 20.47 22.62 22.11
N LYS A 321 19.68 23.44 21.40
CA LYS A 321 18.21 23.44 21.50
C LYS A 321 17.60 22.11 21.07
N LYS A 322 18.12 21.46 20.03
CA LYS A 322 17.56 20.23 19.44
C LYS A 322 18.21 18.95 19.99
N GLY A 323 19.33 19.05 20.72
CA GLY A 323 20.09 17.90 21.21
C GLY A 323 20.82 17.14 20.10
N TYR A 324 21.10 17.78 18.95
CA TYR A 324 21.81 17.17 17.82
C TYR A 324 23.27 17.64 17.74
N CYS A 325 24.13 16.81 17.15
CA CYS A 325 25.58 17.14 17.01
C CYS A 325 25.82 18.17 15.91
N LEU A 326 24.99 18.24 14.88
CA LEU A 326 25.19 19.12 13.73
C LEU A 326 23.88 19.88 13.39
N PRO A 327 23.97 21.16 12.97
CA PRO A 327 22.80 21.98 12.62
C PRO A 327 22.40 21.76 11.15
N VAL A 328 21.98 20.52 10.82
CA VAL A 328 21.71 20.08 9.45
C VAL A 328 20.43 20.74 8.90
N PRO A 329 20.49 21.46 7.76
CA PRO A 329 19.33 21.98 7.06
C PRO A 329 18.48 20.85 6.46
N CYS A 330 17.27 21.17 5.96
CA CYS A 330 16.46 20.18 5.25
C CYS A 330 17.20 19.69 3.97
N ASN A 331 16.90 18.45 3.55
CA ASN A 331 17.59 17.80 2.43
C ASN A 331 17.53 18.59 1.12
N GLN A 332 16.41 19.26 0.87
CA GLN A 332 16.26 20.11 -0.32
C GLN A 332 17.26 21.27 -0.33
N LYS A 333 17.41 21.98 0.80
CA LYS A 333 18.39 23.06 0.95
C LYS A 333 19.84 22.53 0.88
N MET A 334 20.11 21.38 1.52
CA MET A 334 21.42 20.73 1.40
C MET A 334 21.80 20.51 -0.06
N ASN A 335 20.94 19.84 -0.83
CA ASN A 335 21.22 19.54 -2.24
C ASN A 335 21.28 20.79 -3.13
N SER A 336 20.50 21.84 -2.82
CA SER A 336 20.59 23.12 -3.53
C SER A 336 21.95 23.79 -3.30
N TYR A 337 22.40 23.87 -2.05
CA TYR A 337 23.66 24.52 -1.72
C TYR A 337 24.89 23.66 -2.12
N LEU A 338 24.76 22.35 -2.18
CA LEU A 338 25.82 21.49 -2.73
C LEU A 338 26.06 21.76 -4.21
N LYS A 339 25.04 22.14 -4.97
CA LYS A 339 25.21 22.57 -6.37
C LYS A 339 26.00 23.87 -6.44
N GLU A 340 25.65 24.87 -5.62
CA GLU A 340 26.39 26.13 -5.53
C GLU A 340 27.87 25.87 -5.14
N ILE A 341 28.12 24.96 -4.19
CA ILE A 341 29.49 24.57 -3.79
C ILE A 341 30.24 23.91 -4.95
N ALA A 342 29.57 23.02 -5.71
CA ALA A 342 30.15 22.39 -6.89
C ALA A 342 30.56 23.42 -7.93
N ASP A 343 29.69 24.41 -8.19
CA ASP A 343 29.98 25.53 -9.13
C ASP A 343 31.18 26.35 -8.67
N PHE A 344 31.26 26.71 -7.36
CA PHE A 344 32.40 27.42 -6.80
C PHE A 344 33.72 26.63 -6.84
N CYS A 345 33.61 25.29 -6.86
CA CYS A 345 34.78 24.39 -6.95
C CYS A 345 35.05 23.91 -8.39
N GLU A 346 34.35 24.45 -9.38
CA GLU A 346 34.47 24.06 -10.80
C GLU A 346 34.23 22.57 -11.05
N ILE A 347 33.43 21.91 -10.18
CA ILE A 347 33.10 20.49 -10.27
C ILE A 347 31.83 20.34 -11.13
N LYS A 348 32.00 19.79 -12.34
CA LYS A 348 30.88 19.60 -13.29
C LYS A 348 29.91 18.46 -12.94
N LYS A 349 30.11 17.78 -11.81
CA LYS A 349 29.28 16.69 -11.34
C LYS A 349 28.10 17.20 -10.53
N ASN A 350 26.92 16.59 -10.72
CA ASN A 350 25.75 16.89 -9.87
C ASN A 350 25.89 16.16 -8.52
N ILE A 351 26.50 16.82 -7.53
CA ILE A 351 26.68 16.26 -6.20
C ILE A 351 25.41 16.43 -5.35
N THR A 352 25.12 15.41 -4.58
CA THR A 352 23.99 15.35 -3.66
C THR A 352 24.42 14.73 -2.33
N THR A 353 23.53 14.73 -1.34
CA THR A 353 23.74 14.04 -0.06
C THR A 353 23.70 12.50 -0.16
N HIS A 354 23.64 11.97 -1.36
CA HIS A 354 23.64 10.52 -1.64
C HIS A 354 24.81 10.13 -2.51
#